data_e8449bc6e986f409b019a2aa12b71aca
#
_entry.id   e8449bc6e986f409b019a2aa12b71aca
#
_cell.length_a   1.000
_cell.length_b   1.000
_cell.length_c   1.000
_cell.angle_alpha   90.00
_cell.angle_beta   90.00
_cell.angle_gamma   90.00
#
_symmetry.space_group_name_H-M   'P 1'
#
loop_
_entity.id
_entity.type
_entity.pdbx_description
1 polymer ?
#
loop_
_entity_poly.entity_id
_entity_poly.type
_entity_poly.pdbx_seq_one_letter_code
_entity_poly.pdbx_strand_id
1 'polypeptide(L)'
;MKSKRFIFLFTVFFGISAFILISKFDFESKNGSYFKKELSGFMSQTGGNEAQEWLRARYIDVTTGQTVTTERLAEIDKQIRKLSKSKSISFIEQGPDNIGGRTRAVLVNQNNVNEVWAGSVSGGLFYSNNKGSNWTRVDSYAAALASPNISSMTQTNDGTIFVATGSNQEGFGGNGVWYSTDNGTTWQKIPGTTECTEIVSASESSAIPYAWLATAAGLKKWKVGDAGLTGATVTTGACTALKISPDGNVIVAAFGSSKTYVSNDAGVTFADKSGNSTGVTTVPIGAGRIEYAISSMKNSSNKYSIYAVRTNGELLGMNVSHDDGQTWSQFVGASSINSDLNIYSNGITNQGTYNSVVSVVPNDPEKILIGGIDIWKWKQTINNPPFGGFEQISLGFVSPASGLYVHSDNHEMKWDNNNRLYIGNDGGIGISQDYGQSFYASNRGYNVT
;
A
#
# COMPACT_ATOMS: atom_id res chain seq x y z
N MET A 1 35.20 36.76 34.41
CA MET A 1 35.47 35.38 33.89
C MET A 1 35.25 34.26 34.94
N LYS A 2 34.28 34.42 35.86
CA LYS A 2 33.97 33.41 36.90
C LYS A 2 32.55 32.87 36.88
N SER A 3 31.67 33.32 35.99
CA SER A 3 30.25 32.92 35.99
C SER A 3 29.91 31.72 35.04
N LYS A 4 30.74 31.45 34.05
CA LYS A 4 30.46 30.36 33.08
C LYS A 4 30.80 28.94 33.59
N ARG A 5 31.66 28.80 34.61
CA ARG A 5 31.98 27.48 35.19
C ARG A 5 30.93 26.96 36.16
N PHE A 6 30.13 27.84 36.75
CA PHE A 6 29.12 27.45 37.74
C PHE A 6 27.85 26.91 37.07
N ILE A 7 27.49 27.39 35.87
CA ILE A 7 26.33 26.92 35.11
C ILE A 7 26.57 25.53 34.51
N PHE A 8 27.83 25.23 34.13
CA PHE A 8 28.18 23.91 33.59
C PHE A 8 28.17 22.80 34.65
N LEU A 9 28.57 23.13 35.89
CA LEU A 9 28.51 22.17 36.98
C LEU A 9 27.08 21.86 37.43
N PHE A 10 26.18 22.83 37.35
CA PHE A 10 24.75 22.65 37.73
C PHE A 10 23.98 21.79 36.73
N THR A 11 24.25 21.93 35.43
CA THR A 11 23.63 21.12 34.38
C THR A 11 24.13 19.66 34.41
N VAL A 12 25.39 19.43 34.70
CA VAL A 12 25.94 18.07 34.86
C VAL A 12 25.40 17.38 36.10
N PHE A 13 25.21 18.11 37.21
CA PHE A 13 24.68 17.54 38.45
C PHE A 13 23.17 17.20 38.31
N PHE A 14 22.38 17.99 37.59
CA PHE A 14 21.00 17.71 37.33
C PHE A 14 20.82 16.53 36.35
N GLY A 15 21.70 16.41 35.33
CA GLY A 15 21.70 15.29 34.37
C GLY A 15 22.02 13.97 35.05
N ILE A 16 23.02 13.95 35.96
CA ILE A 16 23.41 12.74 36.70
C ILE A 16 22.34 12.36 37.74
N SER A 17 21.69 13.33 38.39
CA SER A 17 20.63 13.05 39.36
C SER A 17 19.35 12.51 38.66
N ALA A 18 19.03 12.99 37.45
CA ALA A 18 17.94 12.44 36.65
C ALA A 18 18.24 11.01 36.18
N PHE A 19 19.49 10.72 35.80
CA PHE A 19 19.91 9.38 35.38
C PHE A 19 19.90 8.37 36.55
N ILE A 20 20.29 8.81 37.76
CA ILE A 20 20.26 7.97 38.97
C ILE A 20 18.82 7.74 39.47
N LEU A 21 17.91 8.72 39.26
CA LEU A 21 16.48 8.53 39.61
C LEU A 21 15.79 7.56 38.62
N ILE A 22 16.13 7.59 37.35
CA ILE A 22 15.55 6.69 36.33
C ILE A 22 16.07 5.26 36.52
N SER A 23 17.33 5.09 36.99
CA SER A 23 17.90 3.76 37.23
C SER A 23 17.41 3.08 38.51
N LYS A 24 16.67 3.78 39.38
CA LYS A 24 16.10 3.21 40.63
C LYS A 24 14.62 2.87 40.56
N PHE A 25 13.94 3.11 39.44
CA PHE A 25 12.62 2.57 39.20
C PHE A 25 12.74 1.19 38.52
N ASP A 26 13.22 0.20 39.28
CA ASP A 26 12.97 -1.20 38.95
C ASP A 26 11.48 -1.48 39.23
N PHE A 27 10.69 -1.47 38.15
CA PHE A 27 9.35 -2.01 38.16
C PHE A 27 9.48 -3.55 38.16
N GLU A 28 9.69 -4.13 39.32
CA GLU A 28 9.53 -5.57 39.50
C GLU A 28 8.05 -5.96 39.34
N SER A 29 7.61 -6.09 38.09
CA SER A 29 6.44 -6.89 37.77
C SER A 29 6.88 -8.36 37.85
N LYS A 30 6.41 -9.09 38.88
CA LYS A 30 6.72 -10.50 39.07
C LYS A 30 6.27 -11.43 37.92
N ASN A 31 5.67 -10.91 36.86
CA ASN A 31 5.27 -11.62 35.64
C ASN A 31 6.20 -11.38 34.44
N GLY A 32 7.29 -10.56 34.58
CA GLY A 32 8.18 -10.23 33.48
C GLY A 32 9.32 -11.21 33.22
N SER A 33 9.55 -12.18 34.13
CA SER A 33 10.71 -13.07 34.01
C SER A 33 10.53 -14.21 32.98
N TYR A 34 9.32 -14.62 32.68
CA TYR A 34 9.06 -15.63 31.65
C TYR A 34 9.26 -15.10 30.23
N PHE A 35 8.85 -13.87 29.96
CA PHE A 35 8.99 -13.27 28.64
C PHE A 35 10.46 -12.96 28.24
N LYS A 36 11.31 -12.59 29.21
CA LYS A 36 12.73 -12.27 28.95
C LYS A 36 13.56 -13.49 28.57
N LYS A 37 13.21 -14.68 29.03
CA LYS A 37 14.04 -15.88 28.83
C LYS A 37 13.81 -16.57 27.50
N GLU A 38 12.60 -16.46 26.92
CA GLU A 38 12.30 -17.01 25.59
C GLU A 38 12.70 -16.05 24.45
N LEU A 39 12.55 -14.73 24.65
CA LEU A 39 12.99 -13.73 23.68
C LEU A 39 14.52 -13.70 23.48
N SER A 40 15.31 -13.98 24.51
CA SER A 40 16.79 -14.01 24.40
C SER A 40 17.33 -15.15 23.53
N GLY A 41 16.58 -16.23 23.38
CA GLY A 41 16.92 -17.36 22.50
C GLY A 41 16.61 -17.08 21.01
N PHE A 42 15.69 -16.17 20.73
CA PHE A 42 15.26 -15.84 19.35
C PHE A 42 16.05 -14.69 18.72
N MET A 43 16.64 -13.82 19.52
CA MET A 43 17.28 -12.57 19.07
C MET A 43 18.74 -12.70 18.60
N SER A 44 19.28 -13.90 18.44
CA SER A 44 20.75 -14.03 18.31
C SER A 44 21.32 -14.18 16.92
N GLN A 45 20.57 -14.10 15.82
CA GLN A 45 21.14 -14.45 14.51
C GLN A 45 20.91 -13.52 13.30
N THR A 46 20.16 -12.45 13.35
CA THR A 46 20.04 -11.55 12.19
C THR A 46 19.96 -10.09 12.62
N GLY A 47 21.03 -9.37 12.45
CA GLY A 47 21.07 -7.92 12.65
C GLY A 47 20.12 -7.18 11.70
N GLY A 48 19.16 -6.50 12.26
CA GLY A 48 18.30 -5.56 11.55
C GLY A 48 16.84 -6.00 11.45
N ASN A 49 16.13 -6.05 12.56
CA ASN A 49 14.69 -5.81 12.65
C ASN A 49 14.12 -6.19 14.02
N GLU A 50 14.68 -5.63 15.08
CA GLU A 50 14.12 -5.79 16.44
C GLU A 50 12.63 -5.42 16.47
N ALA A 51 12.20 -4.43 15.68
CA ALA A 51 10.79 -4.04 15.56
C ALA A 51 9.94 -5.11 14.87
N GLN A 52 10.45 -5.78 13.83
CA GLN A 52 9.71 -6.86 13.17
C GLN A 52 9.65 -8.13 14.03
N GLU A 53 10.73 -8.44 14.75
CA GLU A 53 10.74 -9.56 15.69
C GLU A 53 9.79 -9.30 16.87
N TRP A 54 9.76 -8.06 17.37
CA TRP A 54 8.81 -7.65 18.39
C TRP A 54 7.35 -7.74 17.89
N LEU A 55 7.08 -7.29 16.67
CA LEU A 55 5.77 -7.43 16.05
C LEU A 55 5.41 -8.91 15.86
N ARG A 56 6.31 -9.74 15.34
CA ARG A 56 6.09 -11.20 15.20
C ARG A 56 5.79 -11.85 16.53
N ALA A 57 6.51 -11.50 17.60
CA ALA A 57 6.28 -12.05 18.94
C ALA A 57 4.87 -11.77 19.47
N ARG A 58 4.22 -10.67 19.05
CA ARG A 58 2.84 -10.35 19.42
C ARG A 58 1.79 -11.24 18.74
N TYR A 59 2.16 -11.91 17.65
CA TYR A 59 1.30 -12.84 16.92
C TYR A 59 1.59 -14.32 17.25
N ILE A 60 2.36 -14.60 18.30
CA ILE A 60 2.61 -15.96 18.77
C ILE A 60 1.53 -16.34 19.80
N ASP A 61 0.83 -17.42 19.53
CA ASP A 61 -0.05 -18.06 20.53
C ASP A 61 0.82 -18.60 21.67
N VAL A 62 0.68 -18.00 22.84
CA VAL A 62 1.49 -18.34 24.04
C VAL A 62 1.29 -19.79 24.51
N THR A 63 0.23 -20.45 24.08
CA THR A 63 -0.06 -21.85 24.45
C THR A 63 0.59 -22.84 23.51
N THR A 64 0.75 -22.49 22.24
CA THR A 64 1.29 -23.37 21.20
C THR A 64 2.69 -22.99 20.74
N GLY A 65 3.15 -21.77 21.03
CA GLY A 65 4.43 -21.20 20.54
C GLY A 65 4.47 -20.96 19.03
N GLN A 66 3.33 -21.06 18.36
CA GLN A 66 3.23 -20.87 16.90
C GLN A 66 2.58 -19.53 16.55
N THR A 67 2.90 -19.00 15.38
CA THR A 67 2.24 -17.79 14.86
C THR A 67 0.74 -18.02 14.75
N VAL A 68 -0.04 -17.11 15.33
CA VAL A 68 -1.50 -17.14 15.24
C VAL A 68 -1.92 -16.99 13.79
N THR A 69 -2.68 -17.94 13.28
CA THR A 69 -3.18 -17.87 11.90
C THR A 69 -4.25 -16.78 11.75
N THR A 70 -4.47 -16.34 10.54
CA THR A 70 -5.50 -15.33 10.20
C THR A 70 -6.90 -15.82 10.61
N GLU A 71 -7.19 -17.10 10.41
CA GLU A 71 -8.45 -17.75 10.83
C GLU A 71 -8.61 -17.72 12.34
N ARG A 72 -7.51 -17.94 13.07
CA ARG A 72 -7.51 -17.89 14.53
C ARG A 72 -7.73 -16.48 15.05
N LEU A 73 -7.12 -15.47 14.43
CA LEU A 73 -7.36 -14.05 14.75
C LEU A 73 -8.83 -13.67 14.51
N ALA A 74 -9.41 -14.08 13.39
CA ALA A 74 -10.81 -13.83 13.07
C ALA A 74 -11.75 -14.51 14.09
N GLU A 75 -11.44 -15.73 14.53
CA GLU A 75 -12.23 -16.43 15.55
C GLU A 75 -12.10 -15.76 16.92
N ILE A 76 -10.92 -15.30 17.29
CA ILE A 76 -10.69 -14.53 18.54
C ILE A 76 -11.51 -13.22 18.50
N ASP A 77 -11.48 -12.46 17.39
CA ASP A 77 -12.28 -11.24 17.24
C ASP A 77 -13.78 -11.52 17.38
N LYS A 78 -14.27 -12.59 16.77
CA LYS A 78 -15.65 -13.04 16.92
C LYS A 78 -16.02 -13.43 18.38
N GLN A 79 -15.09 -14.05 19.10
CA GLN A 79 -15.28 -14.37 20.52
C GLN A 79 -15.30 -13.10 21.37
N ILE A 80 -14.37 -12.16 21.16
CA ILE A 80 -14.32 -10.88 21.84
C ILE A 80 -15.63 -10.10 21.60
N ARG A 81 -16.14 -10.07 20.37
CA ARG A 81 -17.43 -9.42 20.05
C ARG A 81 -18.63 -10.06 20.75
N LYS A 82 -18.59 -11.35 21.01
CA LYS A 82 -19.62 -12.02 21.82
C LYS A 82 -19.53 -11.62 23.30
N LEU A 83 -18.31 -11.49 23.83
CA LEU A 83 -18.08 -11.08 25.22
C LEU A 83 -18.49 -9.62 25.47
N SER A 84 -18.26 -8.73 24.52
CA SER A 84 -18.61 -7.30 24.63
C SER A 84 -20.12 -7.04 24.73
N LYS A 85 -20.96 -8.03 24.44
CA LYS A 85 -22.42 -7.97 24.60
C LYS A 85 -22.91 -8.32 26.01
N SER A 86 -22.05 -8.80 26.91
CA SER A 86 -22.41 -8.99 28.30
C SER A 86 -22.44 -7.64 29.03
N LYS A 87 -23.55 -7.29 29.62
CA LYS A 87 -23.94 -5.96 30.11
C LYS A 87 -23.18 -5.41 31.33
N SER A 88 -22.01 -5.92 31.71
CA SER A 88 -21.39 -5.55 32.99
C SER A 88 -20.32 -4.47 32.95
N ILE A 89 -19.71 -4.20 31.78
CA ILE A 89 -18.67 -3.15 31.65
C ILE A 89 -18.91 -2.38 30.34
N SER A 90 -19.14 -1.07 30.47
CA SER A 90 -19.18 -0.16 29.33
C SER A 90 -17.80 0.50 29.19
N PHE A 91 -17.12 0.22 28.07
CA PHE A 91 -15.92 0.94 27.71
C PHE A 91 -16.32 2.13 26.85
N ILE A 92 -15.87 3.32 27.24
CA ILE A 92 -15.97 4.53 26.42
C ILE A 92 -14.58 4.75 25.83
N GLU A 93 -14.50 4.79 24.50
CA GLU A 93 -13.27 5.13 23.79
C GLU A 93 -12.87 6.56 24.19
N GLN A 94 -11.66 6.70 24.70
CA GLN A 94 -11.11 8.01 25.14
C GLN A 94 -10.18 8.60 24.08
N GLY A 95 -10.03 7.92 22.95
CA GLY A 95 -9.11 8.35 21.90
C GLY A 95 -7.65 8.02 22.18
N PRO A 96 -6.73 8.47 21.34
CA PRO A 96 -6.97 9.33 20.17
C PRO A 96 -7.76 8.59 19.07
N ASP A 97 -8.67 9.30 18.40
CA ASP A 97 -9.51 8.75 17.31
C ASP A 97 -9.04 9.20 15.91
N ASN A 98 -7.87 9.82 15.83
CA ASN A 98 -7.30 10.44 14.64
C ASN A 98 -5.87 9.97 14.35
N ILE A 99 -5.42 8.88 14.97
CA ILE A 99 -4.15 8.22 14.68
C ILE A 99 -4.47 6.98 13.85
N GLY A 100 -4.07 7.03 12.58
CA GLY A 100 -4.21 5.92 11.66
C GLY A 100 -3.08 4.91 11.80
N GLY A 101 -3.10 3.91 10.96
CA GLY A 101 -2.03 2.93 10.83
C GLY A 101 -1.87 2.50 9.38
N ARG A 102 -0.92 1.60 9.11
CA ARG A 102 -0.53 1.22 7.76
C ARG A 102 -1.71 0.86 6.86
N THR A 103 -1.84 1.61 5.77
CA THR A 103 -2.91 1.50 4.78
C THR A 103 -2.33 1.12 3.43
N ARG A 104 -2.78 -0.01 2.89
CA ARG A 104 -2.30 -0.56 1.61
C ARG A 104 -3.29 -0.44 0.47
N ALA A 105 -4.54 -0.17 0.77
CA ALA A 105 -5.56 -0.12 -0.24
C ALA A 105 -6.57 1.00 0.03
N VAL A 106 -6.92 1.73 -1.01
CA VAL A 106 -7.98 2.73 -1.01
C VAL A 106 -8.87 2.49 -2.22
N LEU A 107 -10.17 2.50 -2.01
CA LEU A 107 -11.17 2.40 -3.07
C LEU A 107 -12.16 3.55 -2.94
N VAL A 108 -12.34 4.32 -4.00
CA VAL A 108 -13.42 5.29 -4.13
C VAL A 108 -14.56 4.65 -4.90
N ASN A 109 -15.78 4.72 -4.39
CA ASN A 109 -16.95 4.18 -5.08
C ASN A 109 -17.17 4.98 -6.38
N GLN A 110 -17.16 4.28 -7.51
CA GLN A 110 -17.32 4.89 -8.83
C GLN A 110 -18.70 5.54 -9.02
N ASN A 111 -19.71 5.00 -8.35
CA ASN A 111 -21.07 5.48 -8.43
C ASN A 111 -21.40 6.58 -7.41
N ASN A 112 -20.58 6.73 -6.38
CA ASN A 112 -20.76 7.73 -5.32
C ASN A 112 -19.42 8.14 -4.70
N VAL A 113 -18.84 9.21 -5.18
CA VAL A 113 -17.53 9.72 -4.70
C VAL A 113 -17.50 10.15 -3.22
N ASN A 114 -18.64 10.19 -2.54
CA ASN A 114 -18.66 10.40 -1.10
C ASN A 114 -18.26 9.12 -0.33
N GLU A 115 -18.40 7.96 -0.96
CA GLU A 115 -18.12 6.67 -0.37
C GLU A 115 -16.70 6.23 -0.69
N VAL A 116 -15.91 6.01 0.35
CA VAL A 116 -14.51 5.61 0.26
C VAL A 116 -14.26 4.45 1.21
N TRP A 117 -13.51 3.49 0.75
CA TRP A 117 -13.10 2.33 1.51
C TRP A 117 -11.58 2.38 1.72
N ALA A 118 -11.12 1.96 2.90
CA ALA A 118 -9.71 1.90 3.23
C ALA A 118 -9.37 0.54 3.84
N GLY A 119 -8.35 -0.10 3.30
CA GLY A 119 -7.85 -1.40 3.73
C GLY A 119 -6.52 -1.26 4.45
N SER A 120 -6.49 -1.67 5.72
CA SER A 120 -5.27 -1.69 6.52
C SER A 120 -4.57 -3.05 6.47
N VAL A 121 -3.32 -3.11 6.93
CA VAL A 121 -2.57 -4.37 7.02
C VAL A 121 -2.88 -5.18 8.28
N SER A 122 -3.61 -4.63 9.25
CA SER A 122 -3.89 -5.29 10.53
C SER A 122 -5.27 -5.01 11.11
N GLY A 123 -5.87 -3.86 10.79
CA GLY A 123 -7.15 -3.41 11.36
C GLY A 123 -8.39 -3.81 10.55
N GLY A 124 -8.22 -4.37 9.35
CA GLY A 124 -9.32 -4.76 8.47
C GLY A 124 -9.80 -3.63 7.56
N LEU A 125 -11.07 -3.69 7.22
CA LEU A 125 -11.72 -2.79 6.26
C LEU A 125 -12.45 -1.66 6.99
N PHE A 126 -12.27 -0.44 6.50
CA PHE A 126 -12.95 0.76 6.97
C PHE A 126 -13.72 1.43 5.83
N TYR A 127 -14.78 2.13 6.18
CA TYR A 127 -15.68 2.83 5.26
C TYR A 127 -15.93 4.25 5.71
N SER A 128 -15.99 5.15 4.76
CA SER A 128 -16.39 6.54 4.92
C SER A 128 -17.50 6.88 3.92
N ASN A 129 -18.53 7.59 4.35
CA ASN A 129 -19.60 8.13 3.49
C ASN A 129 -19.48 9.63 3.25
N ASN A 130 -18.37 10.24 3.65
CA ASN A 130 -18.12 11.68 3.61
C ASN A 130 -16.72 12.02 3.07
N LYS A 131 -16.30 11.30 2.02
CA LYS A 131 -15.03 11.54 1.31
C LYS A 131 -13.79 11.39 2.20
N GLY A 132 -13.84 10.45 3.14
CA GLY A 132 -12.73 10.18 4.05
C GLY A 132 -12.68 11.07 5.28
N SER A 133 -13.63 12.00 5.51
CA SER A 133 -13.58 12.87 6.67
C SER A 133 -13.72 12.14 8.00
N ASN A 134 -14.48 11.04 8.03
CA ASN A 134 -14.59 10.12 9.16
C ASN A 134 -14.66 8.67 8.63
N TRP A 135 -14.15 7.76 9.43
CA TRP A 135 -14.11 6.35 9.10
C TRP A 135 -14.85 5.50 10.14
N THR A 136 -15.44 4.41 9.67
CA THR A 136 -16.08 3.42 10.52
C THR A 136 -15.62 2.04 10.07
N ARG A 137 -15.28 1.16 11.00
CA ARG A 137 -14.90 -0.21 10.69
C ARG A 137 -16.09 -0.97 10.07
N VAL A 138 -15.81 -1.76 9.04
CA VAL A 138 -16.82 -2.58 8.35
C VAL A 138 -16.99 -3.89 9.08
N ASP A 139 -17.95 -3.93 10.00
CA ASP A 139 -18.19 -5.09 10.84
C ASP A 139 -18.70 -6.31 10.08
N SER A 140 -19.43 -6.11 8.98
CA SER A 140 -19.88 -7.18 8.07
C SER A 140 -18.70 -7.94 7.46
N TYR A 141 -17.61 -7.23 7.09
CA TYR A 141 -16.38 -7.83 6.57
C TYR A 141 -15.69 -8.72 7.62
N ALA A 142 -15.56 -8.21 8.82
CA ALA A 142 -15.00 -8.99 9.94
C ALA A 142 -15.91 -10.17 10.33
N ALA A 143 -17.24 -10.02 10.27
CA ALA A 143 -18.20 -11.09 10.56
C ALA A 143 -18.14 -12.23 9.53
N ALA A 144 -17.74 -11.95 8.30
CA ALA A 144 -17.50 -12.96 7.26
C ALA A 144 -16.20 -13.75 7.48
N LEU A 145 -15.41 -13.44 8.52
CA LEU A 145 -14.10 -14.03 8.81
C LEU A 145 -13.05 -13.74 7.74
N ALA A 146 -13.21 -12.64 7.03
CA ALA A 146 -12.20 -12.16 6.10
C ALA A 146 -10.94 -11.69 6.84
N SER A 147 -9.77 -11.91 6.22
CA SER A 147 -8.50 -11.47 6.80
C SER A 147 -8.47 -9.95 7.00
N PRO A 148 -8.01 -9.46 8.15
CA PRO A 148 -7.80 -8.04 8.36
C PRO A 148 -6.62 -7.47 7.55
N ASN A 149 -5.80 -8.33 6.92
CA ASN A 149 -4.61 -7.94 6.16
C ASN A 149 -4.99 -7.65 4.71
N ILE A 150 -5.42 -6.43 4.41
CA ILE A 150 -5.87 -6.05 3.08
C ILE A 150 -4.68 -5.57 2.25
N SER A 151 -4.51 -6.14 1.05
CA SER A 151 -3.45 -5.82 0.12
C SER A 151 -3.88 -4.88 -1.01
N SER A 152 -5.11 -5.06 -1.52
CA SER A 152 -5.61 -4.28 -2.66
C SER A 152 -7.13 -4.34 -2.74
N MET A 153 -7.75 -3.35 -3.37
CA MET A 153 -9.19 -3.29 -3.58
C MET A 153 -9.52 -2.76 -4.98
N THR A 154 -10.64 -3.24 -5.52
CA THR A 154 -11.19 -2.72 -6.78
C THR A 154 -12.71 -2.81 -6.79
N GLN A 155 -13.36 -2.08 -7.71
CA GLN A 155 -14.79 -2.14 -7.95
C GLN A 155 -15.04 -2.29 -9.44
N THR A 156 -15.84 -3.27 -9.82
CA THR A 156 -16.33 -3.41 -11.21
C THR A 156 -17.42 -2.40 -11.52
N ASN A 157 -17.67 -2.17 -12.79
CA ASN A 157 -18.65 -1.18 -13.25
C ASN A 157 -20.09 -1.47 -12.78
N ASP A 158 -20.41 -2.73 -12.49
CA ASP A 158 -21.70 -3.14 -11.90
C ASP A 158 -21.81 -2.84 -10.40
N GLY A 159 -20.77 -2.25 -9.80
CA GLY A 159 -20.74 -1.88 -8.39
C GLY A 159 -20.20 -2.96 -7.46
N THR A 160 -19.85 -4.15 -7.95
CA THR A 160 -19.26 -5.20 -7.11
C THR A 160 -17.91 -4.77 -6.58
N ILE A 161 -17.76 -4.80 -5.25
CA ILE A 161 -16.53 -4.47 -4.55
C ILE A 161 -15.71 -5.73 -4.31
N PHE A 162 -14.42 -5.68 -4.58
CA PHE A 162 -13.48 -6.76 -4.32
C PHE A 162 -12.40 -6.30 -3.35
N VAL A 163 -12.05 -7.19 -2.41
CA VAL A 163 -11.01 -6.99 -1.39
C VAL A 163 -10.04 -8.17 -1.43
N ALA A 164 -8.82 -7.90 -1.82
CA ALA A 164 -7.72 -8.87 -1.79
C ALA A 164 -7.02 -8.85 -0.43
N THR A 165 -6.57 -10.01 0.03
CA THR A 165 -5.92 -10.15 1.33
C THR A 165 -4.57 -10.86 1.23
N GLY A 166 -3.67 -10.54 2.17
CA GLY A 166 -2.31 -11.05 2.28
C GLY A 166 -1.27 -10.06 1.79
N SER A 167 -0.17 -9.96 2.51
CA SER A 167 0.95 -9.12 2.15
C SER A 167 2.25 -9.87 2.38
N ASN A 168 2.92 -10.22 1.29
CA ASN A 168 4.23 -10.85 1.34
C ASN A 168 5.30 -9.92 1.92
N GLN A 169 5.07 -8.61 1.89
CA GLN A 169 6.03 -7.61 2.35
C GLN A 169 6.03 -7.50 3.88
N GLU A 170 4.89 -7.65 4.53
CA GLU A 170 4.77 -7.70 5.99
C GLU A 170 4.85 -9.13 6.55
N GLY A 171 4.85 -10.14 5.68
CA GLY A 171 4.82 -11.53 6.10
C GLY A 171 3.49 -11.97 6.72
N PHE A 172 2.41 -11.24 6.47
CA PHE A 172 1.06 -11.60 6.90
C PHE A 172 0.33 -12.33 5.79
N GLY A 173 -0.07 -13.57 6.07
CA GLY A 173 -0.88 -14.36 5.16
C GLY A 173 -2.27 -13.77 4.95
N GLY A 174 -2.80 -13.94 3.73
CA GLY A 174 -4.19 -13.68 3.42
C GLY A 174 -5.03 -14.96 3.51
N ASN A 175 -6.36 -14.78 3.54
CA ASN A 175 -7.27 -15.91 3.47
C ASN A 175 -8.16 -15.89 2.22
N GLY A 176 -7.78 -15.13 1.20
CA GLY A 176 -8.42 -15.11 -0.09
C GLY A 176 -8.83 -13.74 -0.56
N VAL A 177 -9.58 -13.71 -1.66
CA VAL A 177 -10.22 -12.52 -2.19
C VAL A 177 -11.71 -12.59 -1.84
N TRP A 178 -12.21 -11.50 -1.32
CA TRP A 178 -13.58 -11.34 -0.89
C TRP A 178 -14.31 -10.36 -1.78
N TYR A 179 -15.62 -10.53 -1.98
CA TYR A 179 -16.43 -9.61 -2.77
C TYR A 179 -17.77 -9.32 -2.13
N SER A 180 -18.34 -8.18 -2.45
CA SER A 180 -19.66 -7.74 -2.06
C SER A 180 -20.39 -7.17 -3.27
N THR A 181 -21.64 -7.61 -3.50
CA THR A 181 -22.54 -7.10 -4.53
C THR A 181 -23.60 -6.14 -3.98
N ASP A 182 -23.55 -5.85 -2.67
CA ASP A 182 -24.54 -5.07 -1.92
C ASP A 182 -23.89 -3.93 -1.12
N ASN A 183 -22.87 -3.34 -1.72
CA ASN A 183 -22.12 -2.20 -1.16
C ASN A 183 -21.59 -2.46 0.28
N GLY A 184 -21.00 -3.66 0.49
CA GLY A 184 -20.36 -4.02 1.74
C GLY A 184 -21.29 -4.51 2.85
N THR A 185 -22.58 -4.73 2.56
CA THR A 185 -23.54 -5.27 3.54
C THR A 185 -23.24 -6.74 3.83
N THR A 186 -22.95 -7.53 2.79
CA THR A 186 -22.53 -8.93 2.91
C THR A 186 -21.28 -9.20 2.09
N TRP A 187 -20.48 -10.19 2.53
CA TRP A 187 -19.21 -10.56 1.93
C TRP A 187 -19.13 -12.05 1.66
N GLN A 188 -18.61 -12.39 0.50
CA GLN A 188 -18.40 -13.76 0.07
C GLN A 188 -16.96 -13.94 -0.41
N LYS A 189 -16.39 -15.11 -0.20
CA LYS A 189 -15.05 -15.45 -0.65
C LYS A 189 -15.09 -16.01 -2.08
N ILE A 190 -14.17 -15.57 -2.94
CA ILE A 190 -13.97 -16.18 -4.25
C ILE A 190 -13.38 -17.59 -4.04
N PRO A 191 -14.02 -18.64 -4.57
CA PRO A 191 -13.54 -20.01 -4.40
C PRO A 191 -12.11 -20.21 -4.94
N GLY A 192 -11.30 -20.95 -4.19
CA GLY A 192 -9.93 -21.31 -4.60
C GLY A 192 -8.91 -20.17 -4.45
N THR A 193 -9.28 -19.02 -3.88
CA THR A 193 -8.32 -17.95 -3.60
C THR A 193 -7.64 -18.14 -2.23
N THR A 194 -6.34 -17.80 -2.17
CA THR A 194 -5.54 -17.74 -0.95
C THR A 194 -5.04 -16.32 -0.73
N GLU A 195 -3.90 -15.96 -1.31
CA GLU A 195 -3.31 -14.63 -1.25
C GLU A 195 -3.38 -13.96 -2.61
N CYS A 196 -3.59 -12.65 -2.60
CA CYS A 196 -3.59 -11.85 -3.81
C CYS A 196 -2.89 -10.53 -3.52
N THR A 197 -1.83 -10.25 -4.28
CA THR A 197 -0.99 -9.06 -4.07
C THR A 197 -1.71 -7.79 -4.56
N GLU A 198 -2.34 -7.89 -5.72
CA GLU A 198 -3.04 -6.78 -6.33
C GLU A 198 -4.29 -7.27 -7.09
N ILE A 199 -5.36 -6.50 -7.02
CA ILE A 199 -6.60 -6.77 -7.75
C ILE A 199 -7.05 -5.50 -8.47
N VAL A 200 -7.40 -5.64 -9.74
CA VAL A 200 -7.87 -4.53 -10.59
C VAL A 200 -9.07 -4.92 -11.42
N SER A 201 -9.87 -3.93 -11.81
CA SER A 201 -10.98 -4.08 -12.75
C SER A 201 -11.13 -2.84 -13.62
N ALA A 202 -11.73 -3.00 -14.80
CA ALA A 202 -12.10 -1.89 -15.66
C ALA A 202 -13.19 -1.04 -15.01
N SER A 203 -13.03 0.29 -15.05
CA SER A 203 -13.96 1.23 -14.45
C SER A 203 -15.08 1.68 -15.40
N GLU A 204 -14.81 1.68 -16.71
CA GLU A 204 -15.75 2.22 -17.72
C GLU A 204 -16.47 1.15 -18.52
N SER A 205 -16.04 -0.12 -18.47
CA SER A 205 -16.59 -1.18 -19.30
C SER A 205 -17.54 -2.08 -18.53
N SER A 206 -18.84 -2.03 -18.87
CA SER A 206 -19.83 -3.00 -18.39
C SER A 206 -19.72 -4.35 -19.09
N ALA A 207 -19.07 -4.42 -20.26
CA ALA A 207 -18.91 -5.65 -21.04
C ALA A 207 -17.83 -6.57 -20.45
N ILE A 208 -16.99 -6.08 -19.56
CA ILE A 208 -15.85 -6.81 -18.97
C ILE A 208 -15.92 -6.75 -17.42
N PRO A 209 -16.88 -7.42 -16.77
CA PRO A 209 -17.07 -7.36 -15.31
C PRO A 209 -16.06 -8.24 -14.55
N TYR A 210 -14.88 -8.46 -15.11
CA TYR A 210 -13.84 -9.27 -14.48
C TYR A 210 -13.03 -8.47 -13.48
N ALA A 211 -12.82 -9.05 -12.32
CA ALA A 211 -11.68 -8.73 -11.47
C ALA A 211 -10.47 -9.54 -11.93
N TRP A 212 -9.34 -8.86 -12.12
CA TRP A 212 -8.05 -9.46 -12.45
C TRP A 212 -7.19 -9.51 -11.19
N LEU A 213 -6.58 -10.66 -10.92
CA LEU A 213 -5.89 -10.98 -9.68
C LEU A 213 -4.42 -11.31 -9.94
N ALA A 214 -3.52 -10.56 -9.32
CA ALA A 214 -2.10 -10.88 -9.25
C ALA A 214 -1.86 -11.85 -8.10
N THR A 215 -1.50 -13.09 -8.40
CA THR A 215 -1.33 -14.16 -7.41
C THR A 215 0.02 -14.84 -7.53
N ALA A 216 0.43 -15.57 -6.50
CA ALA A 216 1.62 -16.43 -6.55
C ALA A 216 1.55 -17.52 -7.65
N ALA A 217 0.33 -17.91 -8.05
CA ALA A 217 0.06 -18.85 -9.13
C ALA A 217 -0.14 -18.18 -10.50
N GLY A 218 0.28 -16.91 -10.64
CA GLY A 218 0.19 -16.11 -11.87
C GLY A 218 -1.01 -15.19 -11.91
N LEU A 219 -1.29 -14.66 -13.09
CA LEU A 219 -2.40 -13.78 -13.36
C LEU A 219 -3.69 -14.59 -13.55
N LYS A 220 -4.72 -14.23 -12.80
CA LYS A 220 -6.04 -14.87 -12.81
C LYS A 220 -7.12 -13.83 -13.05
N LYS A 221 -8.31 -14.27 -13.48
CA LYS A 221 -9.52 -13.46 -13.55
C LYS A 221 -10.73 -14.20 -13.01
N TRP A 222 -11.68 -13.43 -12.51
CA TRP A 222 -12.94 -13.94 -11.99
C TRP A 222 -14.04 -12.88 -12.09
N LYS A 223 -15.26 -13.31 -12.29
CA LYS A 223 -16.46 -12.48 -12.19
C LYS A 223 -17.53 -13.18 -11.36
N VAL A 224 -18.51 -12.44 -10.88
CA VAL A 224 -19.63 -13.00 -10.13
C VAL A 224 -20.33 -14.08 -10.97
N GLY A 225 -20.51 -15.26 -10.36
CA GLY A 225 -21.12 -16.41 -11.00
C GLY A 225 -20.16 -17.42 -11.63
N ASP A 226 -18.87 -17.09 -11.76
CA ASP A 226 -17.88 -18.07 -12.21
C ASP A 226 -17.65 -19.16 -11.14
N ALA A 227 -17.56 -20.42 -11.55
CA ALA A 227 -17.34 -21.55 -10.66
C ALA A 227 -15.92 -21.55 -10.04
N GLY A 228 -14.97 -20.87 -10.67
CA GLY A 228 -13.58 -20.78 -10.19
C GLY A 228 -12.75 -19.79 -11.00
N LEU A 229 -11.49 -19.65 -10.61
CA LEU A 229 -10.55 -18.75 -11.27
C LEU A 229 -10.17 -19.23 -12.66
N THR A 230 -10.17 -18.31 -13.63
CA THR A 230 -9.62 -18.55 -14.96
C THR A 230 -8.21 -17.98 -15.03
N GLY A 231 -7.23 -18.79 -15.48
CA GLY A 231 -5.87 -18.32 -15.73
C GLY A 231 -5.79 -17.44 -16.97
N ALA A 232 -4.93 -16.43 -16.97
CA ALA A 232 -4.52 -15.75 -18.18
C ALA A 232 -3.58 -16.66 -19.00
N THR A 233 -3.46 -16.39 -20.29
CA THR A 233 -2.59 -17.14 -21.22
C THR A 233 -1.09 -16.93 -20.98
N VAL A 234 -0.72 -16.11 -20.01
CA VAL A 234 0.67 -15.86 -19.60
C VAL A 234 1.10 -16.89 -18.56
N THR A 235 2.20 -17.58 -18.79
CA THR A 235 2.58 -18.81 -18.08
C THR A 235 3.85 -18.71 -17.24
N THR A 236 4.20 -17.60 -16.64
CA THR A 236 5.55 -17.46 -16.09
C THR A 236 5.64 -17.07 -14.61
N GLY A 237 5.07 -17.88 -13.73
CA GLY A 237 5.28 -17.74 -12.28
C GLY A 237 4.38 -16.69 -11.63
N ALA A 238 4.77 -16.22 -10.44
CA ALA A 238 4.01 -15.26 -9.65
C ALA A 238 3.81 -13.94 -10.40
N CYS A 239 2.57 -13.44 -10.43
CA CYS A 239 2.25 -12.08 -10.85
C CYS A 239 2.45 -11.14 -9.66
N THR A 240 3.26 -10.09 -9.82
CA THR A 240 3.71 -9.23 -8.71
C THR A 240 3.22 -7.80 -8.82
N ALA A 241 2.80 -7.35 -9.99
CA ALA A 241 2.17 -6.05 -10.21
C ALA A 241 1.18 -6.12 -11.36
N LEU A 242 0.12 -5.30 -11.32
CA LEU A 242 -0.99 -5.38 -12.26
C LEU A 242 -1.73 -4.05 -12.35
N LYS A 243 -1.94 -3.53 -13.56
CA LYS A 243 -2.83 -2.39 -13.82
C LYS A 243 -3.66 -2.64 -15.06
N ILE A 244 -4.83 -2.01 -15.11
CA ILE A 244 -5.78 -2.09 -16.23
C ILE A 244 -6.24 -0.69 -16.62
N SER A 245 -6.44 -0.47 -17.93
CA SER A 245 -7.03 0.78 -18.42
C SER A 245 -8.51 0.91 -18.03
N PRO A 246 -9.05 2.14 -17.96
CA PRO A 246 -10.46 2.35 -17.63
C PRO A 246 -11.42 1.56 -18.52
N ASP A 247 -11.14 1.47 -19.82
CA ASP A 247 -11.95 0.72 -20.80
C ASP A 247 -11.70 -0.80 -20.77
N GLY A 248 -10.74 -1.27 -19.98
CA GLY A 248 -10.41 -2.68 -19.81
C GLY A 248 -9.61 -3.33 -20.95
N ASN A 249 -9.28 -2.57 -22.01
CA ASN A 249 -8.60 -3.13 -23.16
C ASN A 249 -7.11 -3.35 -22.94
N VAL A 250 -6.47 -2.44 -22.18
CA VAL A 250 -5.04 -2.49 -21.92
C VAL A 250 -4.80 -3.02 -20.50
N ILE A 251 -4.01 -4.09 -20.41
CA ILE A 251 -3.58 -4.67 -19.12
C ILE A 251 -2.06 -4.75 -19.12
N VAL A 252 -1.41 -4.22 -18.11
CA VAL A 252 0.02 -4.41 -17.86
C VAL A 252 0.24 -5.21 -16.60
N ALA A 253 1.11 -6.21 -16.68
CA ALA A 253 1.41 -7.10 -15.56
C ALA A 253 2.90 -7.40 -15.45
N ALA A 254 3.39 -7.57 -14.22
CA ALA A 254 4.75 -8.01 -13.95
C ALA A 254 4.78 -9.44 -13.43
N PHE A 255 5.80 -10.19 -13.84
CA PHE A 255 6.01 -11.57 -13.41
C PHE A 255 7.47 -11.81 -12.96
N GLY A 256 7.63 -12.58 -11.88
CA GLY A 256 8.94 -12.99 -11.37
C GLY A 256 9.87 -11.80 -11.12
N SER A 257 11.07 -11.81 -11.73
CA SER A 257 12.06 -10.73 -11.62
C SER A 257 11.70 -9.52 -12.50
N SER A 258 10.48 -8.99 -12.37
CA SER A 258 9.96 -7.83 -13.09
C SER A 258 9.90 -7.96 -14.62
N LYS A 259 9.56 -9.14 -15.13
CA LYS A 259 9.19 -9.28 -16.54
C LYS A 259 7.86 -8.58 -16.80
N THR A 260 7.84 -7.71 -17.79
CA THR A 260 6.66 -6.90 -18.17
C THR A 260 5.90 -7.53 -19.32
N TYR A 261 4.62 -7.77 -19.12
CA TYR A 261 3.71 -8.25 -20.17
C TYR A 261 2.58 -7.25 -20.36
N VAL A 262 2.16 -7.06 -21.61
CA VAL A 262 1.07 -6.15 -21.98
C VAL A 262 0.06 -6.88 -22.86
N SER A 263 -1.21 -6.69 -22.53
CA SER A 263 -2.35 -7.05 -23.36
C SER A 263 -3.00 -5.79 -23.90
N ASN A 264 -3.47 -5.83 -25.14
CA ASN A 264 -4.24 -4.77 -25.80
C ASN A 264 -5.60 -5.28 -26.35
N ASP A 265 -6.02 -6.44 -25.88
CA ASP A 265 -7.21 -7.16 -26.30
C ASP A 265 -8.02 -7.70 -25.10
N ALA A 266 -8.08 -6.90 -24.03
CA ALA A 266 -8.79 -7.23 -22.79
C ALA A 266 -8.33 -8.56 -22.15
N GLY A 267 -7.02 -8.85 -22.24
CA GLY A 267 -6.41 -10.02 -21.61
C GLY A 267 -6.62 -11.33 -22.37
N VAL A 268 -6.97 -11.29 -23.65
CA VAL A 268 -7.03 -12.49 -24.52
C VAL A 268 -5.62 -12.96 -24.83
N THR A 269 -4.73 -12.04 -25.20
CA THR A 269 -3.31 -12.32 -25.42
C THR A 269 -2.41 -11.35 -24.66
N PHE A 270 -1.18 -11.78 -24.37
CA PHE A 270 -0.17 -10.97 -23.71
C PHE A 270 1.15 -11.03 -24.46
N ALA A 271 1.73 -9.87 -24.77
CA ALA A 271 3.04 -9.73 -25.38
C ALA A 271 4.10 -9.46 -24.33
N ASP A 272 5.23 -10.16 -24.37
CA ASP A 272 6.42 -9.88 -23.55
C ASP A 272 7.05 -8.55 -24.02
N LYS A 273 7.09 -7.59 -23.12
CA LYS A 273 7.70 -6.26 -23.30
C LYS A 273 8.97 -6.08 -22.46
N SER A 274 9.52 -7.18 -21.96
CA SER A 274 10.77 -7.20 -21.20
C SER A 274 11.99 -7.15 -22.11
N GLY A 275 13.08 -6.53 -21.64
CA GLY A 275 14.35 -6.51 -22.36
C GLY A 275 15.55 -6.34 -21.44
N ASN A 276 16.73 -6.62 -21.97
CA ASN A 276 18.00 -6.51 -21.24
C ASN A 276 18.71 -5.17 -21.48
N SER A 277 18.27 -4.38 -22.47
CA SER A 277 18.96 -3.16 -22.86
C SER A 277 18.31 -1.91 -22.29
N THR A 278 19.14 -0.96 -21.95
CA THR A 278 18.75 0.38 -21.53
C THR A 278 17.99 1.07 -22.66
N GLY A 279 16.69 1.02 -22.63
CA GLY A 279 15.95 2.17 -23.05
C GLY A 279 15.28 2.21 -24.39
N VAL A 280 15.24 1.18 -25.23
CA VAL A 280 14.72 1.45 -26.59
C VAL A 280 13.58 0.54 -26.98
N THR A 281 12.50 0.39 -26.44
CA THR A 281 11.28 -0.33 -26.81
C THR A 281 10.77 -1.32 -25.76
N THR A 282 11.55 -1.59 -24.73
CA THR A 282 11.22 -2.60 -23.70
C THR A 282 11.48 -2.06 -22.28
N VAL A 283 10.89 -2.72 -21.29
CA VAL A 283 11.15 -2.46 -19.87
C VAL A 283 12.29 -3.39 -19.42
N PRO A 284 13.40 -2.86 -18.87
CA PRO A 284 14.50 -3.71 -18.39
C PRO A 284 14.06 -4.62 -17.24
N ILE A 285 14.52 -5.87 -17.26
CA ILE A 285 14.31 -6.85 -16.20
C ILE A 285 15.27 -6.65 -15.01
N GLY A 286 15.10 -7.43 -13.93
CA GLY A 286 16.05 -7.51 -12.82
C GLY A 286 15.76 -6.56 -11.68
N ALA A 287 14.57 -5.92 -11.63
CA ALA A 287 14.13 -5.20 -10.45
C ALA A 287 13.63 -6.15 -9.36
N GLY A 288 13.84 -5.77 -8.10
CA GLY A 288 13.22 -6.44 -6.94
C GLY A 288 11.72 -6.17 -6.87
N ARG A 289 11.30 -4.95 -7.30
CA ARG A 289 9.90 -4.54 -7.45
C ARG A 289 9.72 -3.66 -8.67
N ILE A 290 8.58 -3.77 -9.30
CA ILE A 290 8.12 -2.87 -10.35
C ILE A 290 6.69 -2.43 -10.04
N GLU A 291 6.41 -1.14 -10.24
CA GLU A 291 5.08 -0.57 -10.13
C GLU A 291 4.68 0.08 -11.45
N TYR A 292 3.40 -0.03 -11.78
CA TYR A 292 2.84 0.59 -12.97
C TYR A 292 1.78 1.62 -12.64
N ALA A 293 1.59 2.58 -13.55
CA ALA A 293 0.41 3.43 -13.59
C ALA A 293 -0.06 3.56 -15.04
N ILE A 294 -1.37 3.52 -15.25
CA ILE A 294 -2.02 3.79 -16.54
C ILE A 294 -2.81 5.09 -16.42
N SER A 295 -2.74 5.94 -17.43
CA SER A 295 -3.50 7.19 -17.46
C SER A 295 -5.02 6.91 -17.45
N SER A 296 -5.76 7.78 -16.78
CA SER A 296 -7.22 7.71 -16.75
C SER A 296 -7.87 8.10 -18.07
N MET A 297 -7.13 8.81 -18.91
CA MET A 297 -7.59 9.25 -20.24
C MET A 297 -6.53 8.91 -21.30
N LYS A 298 -6.99 8.83 -22.54
CA LYS A 298 -6.14 8.64 -23.71
C LYS A 298 -5.47 9.95 -24.09
N ASN A 299 -4.24 9.87 -24.57
CA ASN A 299 -3.47 10.99 -25.12
C ASN A 299 -3.99 11.44 -26.51
N SER A 300 -3.34 12.41 -27.12
CA SER A 300 -3.71 12.95 -28.45
C SER A 300 -3.66 11.91 -29.58
N SER A 301 -2.96 10.79 -29.38
CA SER A 301 -2.90 9.67 -30.34
C SER A 301 -3.98 8.61 -30.06
N ASN A 302 -4.95 8.89 -29.19
CA ASN A 302 -6.00 7.97 -28.74
C ASN A 302 -5.43 6.71 -28.08
N LYS A 303 -4.33 6.84 -27.32
CA LYS A 303 -3.60 5.79 -26.63
C LYS A 303 -3.45 6.10 -25.13
N TYR A 304 -3.45 5.07 -24.30
CA TYR A 304 -3.11 5.24 -22.89
C TYR A 304 -1.60 5.41 -22.70
N SER A 305 -1.23 6.28 -21.78
CA SER A 305 0.15 6.39 -21.29
C SER A 305 0.33 5.43 -20.12
N ILE A 306 1.41 4.66 -20.12
CA ILE A 306 1.74 3.69 -19.07
C ILE A 306 3.14 4.03 -18.55
N TYR A 307 3.25 4.14 -17.23
CA TYR A 307 4.52 4.36 -16.55
C TYR A 307 4.92 3.12 -15.78
N ALA A 308 6.22 2.83 -15.76
CA ALA A 308 6.83 1.75 -14.98
C ALA A 308 7.96 2.30 -14.11
N VAL A 309 7.87 2.11 -12.82
CA VAL A 309 8.90 2.46 -11.83
C VAL A 309 9.55 1.19 -11.33
N ARG A 310 10.87 1.07 -11.46
CA ARG A 310 11.64 -0.11 -11.11
C ARG A 310 12.55 0.17 -9.92
N THR A 311 12.54 -0.70 -8.93
CA THR A 311 13.32 -0.54 -7.70
C THR A 311 13.99 -1.86 -7.29
N ASN A 312 15.08 -1.73 -6.53
CA ASN A 312 15.71 -2.85 -5.82
C ASN A 312 16.22 -2.32 -4.47
N GLY A 313 15.27 -1.85 -3.63
CA GLY A 313 15.55 -0.98 -2.50
C GLY A 313 15.74 0.47 -2.94
N GLU A 314 16.60 0.73 -3.90
CA GLU A 314 16.80 2.03 -4.54
C GLU A 314 16.02 2.11 -5.87
N LEU A 315 15.89 3.33 -6.41
CA LEU A 315 15.38 3.55 -7.74
C LEU A 315 16.38 3.01 -8.78
N LEU A 316 15.93 2.08 -9.62
CA LEU A 316 16.72 1.55 -10.75
C LEU A 316 16.44 2.28 -12.05
N GLY A 317 15.26 2.87 -12.19
CA GLY A 317 14.87 3.61 -13.38
C GLY A 317 13.38 3.69 -13.58
N MET A 318 12.99 4.58 -14.49
CA MET A 318 11.60 4.80 -14.88
C MET A 318 11.46 4.74 -16.39
N ASN A 319 10.41 4.07 -16.85
CA ASN A 319 10.08 3.90 -18.26
C ASN A 319 8.65 4.40 -18.51
N VAL A 320 8.42 4.92 -19.71
CA VAL A 320 7.09 5.33 -20.16
C VAL A 320 6.78 4.76 -21.55
N SER A 321 5.52 4.41 -21.74
CA SER A 321 4.91 4.12 -23.02
C SER A 321 3.76 5.10 -23.25
N HIS A 322 3.64 5.64 -24.47
CA HIS A 322 2.53 6.50 -24.89
C HIS A 322 1.66 5.85 -25.98
N ASP A 323 1.78 4.54 -26.15
CA ASP A 323 1.16 3.75 -27.22
C ASP A 323 0.54 2.43 -26.71
N ASP A 324 -0.15 2.48 -25.58
CA ASP A 324 -0.79 1.32 -24.94
C ASP A 324 0.24 0.21 -24.57
N GLY A 325 1.47 0.57 -24.24
CA GLY A 325 2.53 -0.37 -23.84
C GLY A 325 3.20 -1.09 -25.01
N GLN A 326 3.02 -0.63 -26.27
CA GLN A 326 3.66 -1.26 -27.43
C GLN A 326 5.16 -0.99 -27.47
N THR A 327 5.53 0.27 -27.23
CA THR A 327 6.93 0.70 -27.13
C THR A 327 7.17 1.45 -25.83
N TRP A 328 8.40 1.36 -25.31
CA TRP A 328 8.78 1.97 -24.05
C TRP A 328 10.05 2.81 -24.20
N SER A 329 10.09 3.94 -23.53
CA SER A 329 11.26 4.79 -23.44
C SER A 329 11.67 4.97 -21.99
N GLN A 330 12.96 4.85 -21.70
CA GLN A 330 13.47 5.15 -20.38
C GLN A 330 13.69 6.66 -20.25
N PHE A 331 13.09 7.28 -19.24
CA PHE A 331 13.26 8.72 -18.95
C PHE A 331 14.06 8.97 -17.68
N VAL A 332 14.20 7.97 -16.81
CA VAL A 332 15.12 7.96 -15.68
C VAL A 332 15.93 6.68 -15.74
N GLY A 333 17.24 6.80 -15.83
CA GLY A 333 18.20 5.67 -15.82
C GLY A 333 19.21 5.85 -14.70
N ALA A 334 20.09 4.87 -14.52
CA ALA A 334 21.12 4.89 -13.47
C ALA A 334 22.01 6.13 -13.52
N SER A 335 22.29 6.67 -14.71
CA SER A 335 23.08 7.90 -14.90
C SER A 335 22.33 9.20 -14.55
N SER A 336 21.00 9.15 -14.47
CA SER A 336 20.14 10.29 -14.15
C SER A 336 19.74 10.32 -12.67
N ILE A 337 20.01 9.23 -11.93
CA ILE A 337 19.73 9.11 -10.51
C ILE A 337 20.92 9.71 -9.77
N ASN A 338 20.71 10.86 -9.18
CA ASN A 338 21.69 11.52 -8.30
C ASN A 338 21.24 11.37 -6.83
N SER A 339 22.13 11.73 -5.91
CA SER A 339 21.87 11.70 -4.47
C SER A 339 20.70 12.59 -4.01
N ASP A 340 20.23 13.51 -4.86
CA ASP A 340 19.19 14.46 -4.52
C ASP A 340 17.78 13.88 -4.82
N LEU A 341 17.70 12.79 -5.61
CA LEU A 341 16.45 12.11 -5.94
C LEU A 341 16.19 10.95 -4.97
N ASN A 342 15.99 11.28 -3.70
CA ASN A 342 15.83 10.33 -2.59
C ASN A 342 14.39 9.83 -2.42
N ILE A 343 13.75 9.33 -3.48
CA ILE A 343 12.34 8.86 -3.40
C ILE A 343 12.20 7.73 -2.38
N TYR A 344 13.15 6.81 -2.35
CA TYR A 344 13.10 5.56 -1.57
C TYR A 344 14.17 5.45 -0.48
N SER A 345 15.00 6.47 -0.29
CA SER A 345 16.09 6.44 0.69
C SER A 345 16.01 7.60 1.67
N ASN A 346 16.23 7.31 2.93
CA ASN A 346 16.40 8.32 3.98
C ASN A 346 17.88 8.53 4.35
N GLY A 347 18.80 8.01 3.53
CA GLY A 347 20.24 8.01 3.78
C GLY A 347 20.72 6.90 4.74
N ILE A 348 19.81 6.11 5.31
CA ILE A 348 20.12 5.00 6.21
C ILE A 348 19.58 3.69 5.64
N THR A 349 18.36 3.69 5.13
CA THR A 349 17.67 2.52 4.57
C THR A 349 17.15 2.82 3.18
N ASN A 350 17.14 1.80 2.33
CA ASN A 350 16.60 1.83 1.00
C ASN A 350 15.31 1.01 0.96
N GLN A 351 14.17 1.65 0.75
CA GLN A 351 12.85 1.08 0.99
C GLN A 351 12.03 0.83 -0.29
N GLY A 352 12.59 1.01 -1.49
CA GLY A 352 11.85 0.92 -2.74
C GLY A 352 11.17 -0.42 -3.01
N THR A 353 11.55 -1.51 -2.35
CA THR A 353 10.82 -2.78 -2.39
C THR A 353 9.62 -2.80 -1.43
N TYR A 354 9.56 -1.91 -0.47
CA TYR A 354 8.53 -1.81 0.55
C TYR A 354 7.45 -0.77 0.19
N ASN A 355 7.83 0.47 -0.08
CA ASN A 355 6.98 1.65 -0.22
C ASN A 355 7.05 2.27 -1.63
N SER A 356 6.70 1.55 -2.66
CA SER A 356 6.69 2.08 -4.03
C SER A 356 5.26 2.16 -4.55
N VAL A 357 4.87 3.34 -5.00
CA VAL A 357 3.60 3.59 -5.68
C VAL A 357 3.77 4.68 -6.74
N VAL A 358 3.08 4.55 -7.86
CA VAL A 358 3.05 5.55 -8.93
C VAL A 358 1.62 5.75 -9.40
N SER A 359 1.26 7.00 -9.71
CA SER A 359 -0.05 7.36 -10.22
C SER A 359 0.06 8.44 -11.28
N VAL A 360 -0.71 8.31 -12.37
CA VAL A 360 -0.82 9.36 -13.38
C VAL A 360 -1.81 10.41 -12.90
N VAL A 361 -1.46 11.68 -13.05
CA VAL A 361 -2.35 12.79 -12.67
C VAL A 361 -3.56 12.80 -13.61
N PRO A 362 -4.80 12.86 -13.12
CA PRO A 362 -5.98 12.97 -13.98
C PRO A 362 -5.89 14.16 -14.92
N ASN A 363 -6.33 13.96 -16.15
CA ASN A 363 -6.32 14.97 -17.23
C ASN A 363 -4.93 15.47 -17.68
N ASP A 364 -3.83 14.83 -17.22
CA ASP A 364 -2.48 15.14 -17.68
C ASP A 364 -1.65 13.85 -17.80
N PRO A 365 -1.75 13.11 -18.92
CA PRO A 365 -1.06 11.83 -19.11
C PRO A 365 0.47 11.93 -19.15
N GLU A 366 1.03 13.14 -19.13
CA GLU A 366 2.47 13.43 -19.12
C GLU A 366 2.98 13.79 -17.71
N LYS A 367 2.11 13.70 -16.68
CA LYS A 367 2.46 14.00 -15.30
C LYS A 367 2.16 12.82 -14.39
N ILE A 368 3.11 12.47 -13.54
CA ILE A 368 2.94 11.43 -12.54
C ILE A 368 3.29 11.91 -11.13
N LEU A 369 2.67 11.28 -10.16
CA LEU A 369 3.10 11.30 -8.77
C LEU A 369 3.76 9.97 -8.44
N ILE A 370 4.85 10.01 -7.69
CA ILE A 370 5.61 8.85 -7.27
C ILE A 370 5.75 8.93 -5.75
N GLY A 371 5.26 7.91 -5.06
CA GLY A 371 5.38 7.78 -3.61
C GLY A 371 6.44 6.75 -3.25
N GLY A 372 7.26 7.13 -2.33
CA GLY A 372 8.20 6.32 -1.59
C GLY A 372 8.11 6.77 -0.14
N ILE A 373 9.22 7.22 0.44
CA ILE A 373 9.22 7.86 1.77
C ILE A 373 8.35 9.12 1.72
N ASP A 374 8.60 9.98 0.76
CA ASP A 374 7.79 11.17 0.45
C ASP A 374 7.18 11.06 -0.95
N ILE A 375 6.37 12.04 -1.33
CA ILE A 375 5.74 12.09 -2.65
C ILE A 375 6.51 13.09 -3.52
N TRP A 376 6.82 12.63 -4.73
CA TRP A 376 7.47 13.38 -5.78
C TRP A 376 6.54 13.50 -6.97
N LYS A 377 6.56 14.65 -7.62
CA LYS A 377 5.89 14.91 -8.88
C LYS A 377 6.94 14.93 -10.00
N TRP A 378 6.67 14.24 -11.09
CA TRP A 378 7.41 14.37 -12.32
C TRP A 378 6.49 14.83 -13.44
N LYS A 379 6.98 15.75 -14.26
CA LYS A 379 6.28 16.22 -15.44
C LYS A 379 7.22 16.17 -16.65
N GLN A 380 6.72 15.54 -17.73
CA GLN A 380 7.40 15.51 -19.01
C GLN A 380 7.37 16.89 -19.68
N THR A 381 8.51 17.34 -20.19
CA THR A 381 8.66 18.61 -20.88
C THR A 381 9.06 18.44 -22.36
N ILE A 382 9.66 17.29 -22.70
CA ILE A 382 10.07 16.90 -24.04
C ILE A 382 9.68 15.45 -24.28
N ASN A 383 9.16 15.13 -25.47
CA ASN A 383 8.59 13.82 -25.75
C ASN A 383 9.60 12.81 -26.33
N ASN A 384 10.67 13.25 -26.98
CA ASN A 384 11.60 12.33 -27.63
C ASN A 384 13.05 12.84 -27.60
N PRO A 385 13.96 12.25 -26.78
CA PRO A 385 13.63 11.33 -25.71
C PRO A 385 12.80 12.02 -24.62
N PRO A 386 12.05 11.29 -23.79
CA PRO A 386 11.26 11.93 -22.75
C PRO A 386 12.18 12.53 -21.68
N PHE A 387 12.11 13.84 -21.50
CA PHE A 387 12.74 14.58 -20.42
C PHE A 387 11.69 15.25 -19.57
N GLY A 388 11.98 15.42 -18.29
CA GLY A 388 11.10 16.09 -17.34
C GLY A 388 11.86 16.55 -16.10
N GLY A 389 11.13 17.19 -15.20
CA GLY A 389 11.62 17.63 -13.90
C GLY A 389 10.93 16.92 -12.75
N PHE A 390 11.68 16.66 -11.69
CA PHE A 390 11.16 16.17 -10.41
C PHE A 390 10.98 17.34 -9.45
N GLU A 391 9.91 17.26 -8.66
CA GLU A 391 9.60 18.16 -7.56
C GLU A 391 9.11 17.35 -6.38
N GLN A 392 9.76 17.46 -5.22
CA GLN A 392 9.26 16.90 -3.97
C GLN A 392 8.08 17.75 -3.50
N ILE A 393 6.92 17.13 -3.32
CA ILE A 393 5.66 17.83 -3.01
C ILE A 393 5.11 17.50 -1.62
N SER A 394 5.66 16.48 -0.94
CA SER A 394 5.31 16.19 0.45
C SER A 394 6.54 16.03 1.33
N LEU A 395 6.33 16.17 2.63
CA LEU A 395 7.36 16.03 3.66
C LEU A 395 6.80 15.29 4.87
N GLY A 396 7.30 14.08 5.15
CA GLY A 396 6.80 13.22 6.23
C GLY A 396 7.19 13.68 7.64
N PHE A 397 8.17 14.56 7.77
CA PHE A 397 8.73 15.00 9.05
C PHE A 397 8.43 16.47 9.39
N VAL A 398 7.41 17.06 8.80
CA VAL A 398 6.94 18.42 9.11
C VAL A 398 5.67 18.36 9.97
N SER A 399 5.26 19.50 10.50
CA SER A 399 3.99 19.59 11.22
C SER A 399 2.81 19.18 10.33
N PRO A 400 1.85 18.39 10.83
CA PRO A 400 0.62 18.07 10.10
C PRO A 400 -0.17 19.31 9.64
N ALA A 401 0.05 20.46 10.25
CA ALA A 401 -0.59 21.72 9.87
C ALA A 401 0.11 22.45 8.71
N SER A 402 1.22 21.94 8.19
CA SER A 402 2.03 22.64 7.17
C SER A 402 1.41 22.65 5.77
N GLY A 403 0.40 21.80 5.51
CA GLY A 403 -0.14 21.59 4.17
C GLY A 403 0.77 20.74 3.25
N LEU A 404 2.00 20.47 3.65
CA LEU A 404 2.92 19.57 2.93
C LEU A 404 3.05 18.19 3.60
N TYR A 405 2.40 18.01 4.75
CA TYR A 405 2.51 16.78 5.51
C TYR A 405 1.75 15.63 4.84
N VAL A 406 2.48 14.60 4.50
CA VAL A 406 1.97 13.24 4.28
C VAL A 406 2.86 12.32 5.11
N HIS A 407 2.27 11.41 5.91
CA HIS A 407 3.07 10.45 6.66
C HIS A 407 3.95 9.66 5.69
N SER A 408 5.18 9.37 6.09
CA SER A 408 6.13 8.63 5.27
C SER A 408 5.63 7.23 4.91
N ASP A 409 6.30 6.64 3.91
CA ASP A 409 6.07 5.28 3.43
C ASP A 409 4.70 5.11 2.76
N ASN A 410 4.65 5.61 1.52
CA ASN A 410 3.44 5.63 0.71
C ASN A 410 3.25 4.32 -0.05
N HIS A 411 2.03 3.77 -0.03
CA HIS A 411 1.69 2.45 -0.56
C HIS A 411 0.59 2.44 -1.62
N GLU A 412 -0.32 3.42 -1.56
CA GLU A 412 -1.45 3.54 -2.48
C GLU A 412 -1.70 5.00 -2.84
N MET A 413 -2.07 5.25 -4.09
CA MET A 413 -2.54 6.54 -4.58
C MET A 413 -3.78 6.33 -5.45
N LYS A 414 -4.92 6.86 -5.01
CA LYS A 414 -6.18 6.72 -5.72
C LYS A 414 -6.84 8.06 -5.95
N TRP A 415 -7.17 8.36 -7.20
CA TRP A 415 -7.94 9.55 -7.56
C TRP A 415 -9.43 9.23 -7.59
N ASP A 416 -10.25 10.18 -7.16
CA ASP A 416 -11.70 10.16 -7.44
C ASP A 416 -12.02 10.91 -8.75
N ASN A 417 -13.27 10.81 -9.18
CA ASN A 417 -13.75 11.47 -10.39
C ASN A 417 -13.80 13.01 -10.29
N ASN A 418 -13.56 13.56 -9.10
CA ASN A 418 -13.44 15.00 -8.85
C ASN A 418 -12.00 15.46 -8.66
N ASN A 419 -11.03 14.60 -9.04
CA ASN A 419 -9.59 14.84 -8.97
C ASN A 419 -9.06 15.03 -7.52
N ARG A 420 -9.75 14.45 -6.53
CA ARG A 420 -9.23 14.31 -5.18
C ARG A 420 -8.32 13.09 -5.12
N LEU A 421 -7.14 13.26 -4.55
CA LEU A 421 -6.17 12.18 -4.33
C LEU A 421 -6.28 11.66 -2.91
N TYR A 422 -6.41 10.36 -2.77
CA TYR A 422 -6.30 9.62 -1.52
C TYR A 422 -4.98 8.87 -1.52
N ILE A 423 -4.26 8.90 -0.39
CA ILE A 423 -2.93 8.34 -0.24
C ILE A 423 -2.95 7.43 0.98
N GLY A 424 -2.73 6.12 0.76
CA GLY A 424 -2.50 5.16 1.83
C GLY A 424 -1.01 5.13 2.21
N ASN A 425 -0.70 5.26 3.49
CA ASN A 425 0.67 5.28 4.01
C ASN A 425 0.76 4.59 5.38
N ASP A 426 1.95 4.56 5.99
CA ASP A 426 2.15 3.91 7.28
C ASP A 426 1.45 4.61 8.46
N GLY A 427 1.08 5.86 8.31
CA GLY A 427 0.33 6.63 9.31
C GLY A 427 -1.17 6.76 9.03
N GLY A 428 -1.69 6.09 8.01
CA GLY A 428 -3.11 6.10 7.68
C GLY A 428 -3.41 6.64 6.29
N ILE A 429 -4.22 7.69 6.22
CA ILE A 429 -4.73 8.26 4.98
C ILE A 429 -4.40 9.73 4.89
N GLY A 430 -3.70 10.10 3.81
CA GLY A 430 -3.52 11.48 3.37
C GLY A 430 -4.50 11.82 2.25
N ILE A 431 -4.92 13.08 2.17
CA ILE A 431 -5.80 13.57 1.10
C ILE A 431 -5.26 14.87 0.52
N SER A 432 -5.29 14.99 -0.82
CA SER A 432 -5.10 16.25 -1.54
C SER A 432 -6.34 16.55 -2.39
N GLN A 433 -6.72 17.84 -2.47
CA GLN A 433 -7.85 18.31 -3.28
C GLN A 433 -7.43 19.23 -4.44
N ASP A 434 -6.14 19.42 -4.61
CA ASP A 434 -5.51 20.40 -5.50
C ASP A 434 -4.34 19.81 -6.31
N TYR A 435 -4.46 18.53 -6.68
CA TYR A 435 -3.47 17.81 -7.47
C TYR A 435 -2.09 17.70 -6.81
N GLY A 436 -2.05 17.59 -5.48
CA GLY A 436 -0.82 17.44 -4.72
C GLY A 436 -0.10 18.76 -4.41
N GLN A 437 -0.80 19.90 -4.44
CA GLN A 437 -0.24 21.17 -3.98
C GLN A 437 -0.32 21.30 -2.46
N SER A 438 -1.36 20.72 -1.85
CA SER A 438 -1.48 20.63 -0.40
C SER A 438 -2.10 19.30 0.03
N PHE A 439 -1.82 18.92 1.28
CA PHE A 439 -2.26 17.66 1.86
C PHE A 439 -2.79 17.87 3.29
N TYR A 440 -3.65 16.95 3.72
CA TYR A 440 -4.07 16.83 5.10
C TYR A 440 -4.29 15.36 5.48
N ALA A 441 -4.00 15.01 6.74
CA ALA A 441 -4.27 13.68 7.27
C ALA A 441 -5.77 13.49 7.55
N SER A 442 -6.30 12.32 7.25
CA SER A 442 -7.72 12.00 7.37
C SER A 442 -7.94 10.67 8.09
N ASN A 443 -7.63 10.63 9.38
CA ASN A 443 -7.60 9.40 10.18
C ASN A 443 -8.71 9.31 11.24
N ARG A 444 -9.66 10.24 11.26
CA ARG A 444 -10.69 10.25 12.30
C ARG A 444 -11.56 8.99 12.25
N GLY A 445 -11.53 8.18 13.31
CA GLY A 445 -12.19 6.89 13.35
C GLY A 445 -11.47 5.76 12.61
N TYR A 446 -10.33 6.05 11.97
CA TYR A 446 -9.48 5.06 11.30
C TYR A 446 -8.46 4.48 12.30
N ASN A 447 -8.97 3.80 13.31
CA ASN A 447 -8.16 3.27 14.41
C ASN A 447 -7.57 1.91 14.01
N VAL A 448 -6.38 1.94 13.41
CA VAL A 448 -5.58 0.77 13.03
C VAL A 448 -4.41 0.65 13.99
N THR A 449 -4.33 -0.45 14.70
CA THR A 449 -3.23 -0.72 15.66
C THR A 449 -2.59 -2.07 15.39
#